data_c7b6eea79c23a851af9032b45db622b7
#
_entry.id   c7b6eea79c23a851af9032b45db622b7
#
_cell.length_a   1.000
_cell.length_b   1.000
_cell.length_c   1.000
_cell.angle_alpha   90.00
_cell.angle_beta   90.00
_cell.angle_gamma   90.00
#
_symmetry.space_group_name_H-M   'P 1'
#
loop_
_entity.id
_entity.type
_entity.pdbx_description
1 polymer ?
#
loop_
_entity_poly.entity_id
_entity_poly.type
_entity_poly.pdbx_seq_one_letter_code
_entity_poly.pdbx_strand_id
1 'polypeptide(L)'
;MDWARILAYVTGTVDQELLARNEYLAAENRILKAQLKGRLTLSDTERATLGEIGRRLGRKLLGELANVAQPDTILAWYRKLVARKFDGSKERRTPGRPRINRSIEELIVRMAKENSDWGYDKIAGALANLGYQVSDQTVGNVLQRHGLPPAPERKRTTTWATFIRAHLAVLAGTDFFTVEVMTLWGLVTYYVLFFIHLESRRVDVAGITVHPDEPWIKQIARNVTMDGCGILRDCRYLLHDRDTKYTRSFRAIIASGQVEPLALPARSPNLNAYAERWVRLVKEECLSKVILFGERSLRRALNEYVDHYHAERNHQGKDNVLLFPRDTDVHREGPVQCRERLGGLLRYYHQEAA
;
A
#
# COMPACT_ATOMS: atom_id res chain seq x y z
N MET A 1 -27.35 33.31 -22.41
CA MET A 1 -28.04 32.22 -23.14
C MET A 1 -28.19 31.06 -22.18
N ASP A 2 -29.42 30.59 -22.04
CA ASP A 2 -29.77 29.58 -21.02
C ASP A 2 -29.42 28.17 -21.54
N TRP A 3 -28.39 27.58 -20.96
CA TRP A 3 -27.89 26.23 -21.35
C TRP A 3 -29.00 25.17 -21.28
N ALA A 4 -29.96 25.31 -20.37
CA ALA A 4 -31.10 24.41 -20.26
C ALA A 4 -32.01 24.45 -21.50
N ARG A 5 -32.21 25.64 -22.10
CA ARG A 5 -32.97 25.79 -23.37
C ARG A 5 -32.24 25.20 -24.57
N ILE A 6 -30.90 25.36 -24.61
CA ILE A 6 -30.10 24.77 -25.70
C ILE A 6 -30.14 23.24 -25.60
N LEU A 7 -29.99 22.69 -24.35
CA LEU A 7 -30.06 21.24 -24.13
C LEU A 7 -31.44 20.68 -24.50
N ALA A 8 -32.52 21.36 -24.11
CA ALA A 8 -33.89 20.95 -24.45
C ALA A 8 -34.17 21.02 -25.95
N TYR A 9 -33.61 21.99 -26.63
CA TYR A 9 -33.73 22.09 -28.12
C TYR A 9 -32.97 20.97 -28.84
N VAL A 10 -31.72 20.69 -28.38
CA VAL A 10 -30.87 19.64 -28.96
C VAL A 10 -31.47 18.24 -28.71
N THR A 11 -31.94 17.98 -27.48
CA THR A 11 -32.61 16.69 -27.18
C THR A 11 -33.93 16.55 -27.94
N GLY A 12 -34.72 17.61 -28.04
CA GLY A 12 -35.97 17.57 -28.83
C GLY A 12 -35.78 17.31 -30.32
N THR A 13 -34.75 17.90 -30.92
CA THR A 13 -34.44 17.66 -32.36
C THR A 13 -33.86 16.25 -32.61
N VAL A 14 -33.00 15.76 -31.70
CA VAL A 14 -32.48 14.38 -31.78
C VAL A 14 -33.59 13.35 -31.62
N ASP A 15 -34.54 13.57 -30.71
CA ASP A 15 -35.70 12.68 -30.53
C ASP A 15 -36.60 12.67 -31.77
N GLN A 16 -36.85 13.80 -32.40
CA GLN A 16 -37.65 13.87 -33.64
C GLN A 16 -36.96 13.15 -34.83
N GLU A 17 -35.65 13.30 -34.96
CA GLU A 17 -34.90 12.58 -36.00
C GLU A 17 -34.89 11.07 -35.74
N LEU A 18 -34.73 10.64 -34.50
CA LEU A 18 -34.81 9.22 -34.11
C LEU A 18 -36.20 8.62 -34.35
N LEU A 19 -37.25 9.39 -34.06
CA LEU A 19 -38.65 8.99 -34.36
C LEU A 19 -38.86 8.80 -35.88
N ALA A 20 -38.45 9.77 -36.69
CA ALA A 20 -38.56 9.68 -38.14
C ALA A 20 -37.79 8.50 -38.72
N ARG A 21 -36.58 8.24 -38.23
CA ARG A 21 -35.78 7.06 -38.62
C ARG A 21 -36.47 5.75 -38.21
N ASN A 22 -37.02 5.69 -37.01
CA ASN A 22 -37.75 4.50 -36.55
C ASN A 22 -39.02 4.25 -37.36
N GLU A 23 -39.78 5.31 -37.68
CA GLU A 23 -40.97 5.21 -38.55
C GLU A 23 -40.61 4.72 -39.94
N TYR A 24 -39.54 5.25 -40.56
CA TYR A 24 -39.06 4.79 -41.86
C TYR A 24 -38.66 3.32 -41.81
N LEU A 25 -37.84 2.91 -40.84
CA LEU A 25 -37.42 1.51 -40.70
C LEU A 25 -38.59 0.57 -40.45
N ALA A 26 -39.60 1.01 -39.68
CA ALA A 26 -40.84 0.22 -39.47
C ALA A 26 -41.66 0.07 -40.77
N ALA A 27 -41.76 1.12 -41.56
CA ALA A 27 -42.45 1.08 -42.87
C ALA A 27 -41.70 0.17 -43.85
N GLU A 28 -40.38 0.32 -43.96
CA GLU A 28 -39.52 -0.51 -44.84
C GLU A 28 -39.60 -1.99 -44.44
N ASN A 29 -39.48 -2.30 -43.16
CA ASN A 29 -39.64 -3.68 -42.68
C ASN A 29 -41.02 -4.27 -42.98
N ARG A 30 -42.08 -3.46 -42.95
CA ARG A 30 -43.44 -3.89 -43.33
C ARG A 30 -43.56 -4.23 -44.82
N ILE A 31 -42.94 -3.39 -45.66
CA ILE A 31 -42.90 -3.59 -47.11
C ILE A 31 -42.08 -4.85 -47.44
N LEU A 32 -40.89 -4.99 -46.91
CA LEU A 32 -40.04 -6.15 -47.12
C LEU A 32 -40.72 -7.45 -46.68
N LYS A 33 -41.40 -7.43 -45.54
CA LYS A 33 -42.15 -8.59 -45.04
C LYS A 33 -43.30 -8.96 -45.95
N ALA A 34 -44.01 -7.99 -46.56
CA ALA A 34 -45.08 -8.26 -47.50
C ALA A 34 -44.58 -8.90 -48.81
N GLN A 35 -43.34 -8.67 -49.19
CA GLN A 35 -42.72 -9.26 -50.38
C GLN A 35 -42.15 -10.66 -50.16
N LEU A 36 -41.95 -11.08 -48.87
CA LEU A 36 -41.43 -12.41 -48.53
C LEU A 36 -42.48 -13.49 -48.78
N LYS A 37 -42.21 -14.41 -49.72
CA LYS A 37 -43.04 -15.57 -49.99
C LYS A 37 -42.63 -16.73 -49.07
N GLY A 38 -43.34 -16.86 -47.92
CA GLY A 38 -43.17 -18.00 -47.02
C GLY A 38 -42.67 -17.65 -45.61
N ARG A 39 -42.47 -18.68 -44.78
CA ARG A 39 -42.01 -18.53 -43.38
C ARG A 39 -40.53 -18.20 -43.32
N LEU A 40 -40.19 -17.13 -42.64
CA LEU A 40 -38.81 -16.70 -42.45
C LEU A 40 -38.06 -17.71 -41.55
N THR A 41 -36.95 -18.24 -42.06
CA THR A 41 -36.08 -19.12 -41.31
C THR A 41 -34.87 -18.34 -40.84
N LEU A 42 -34.75 -18.10 -39.52
CA LEU A 42 -33.65 -17.37 -38.92
C LEU A 42 -32.51 -18.33 -38.53
N SER A 43 -31.30 -17.94 -38.81
CA SER A 43 -30.09 -18.60 -38.31
C SER A 43 -29.95 -18.42 -36.80
N ASP A 44 -29.10 -19.21 -36.15
CA ASP A 44 -28.84 -19.10 -34.68
C ASP A 44 -28.21 -17.76 -34.34
N THR A 45 -27.37 -17.18 -35.20
CA THR A 45 -26.75 -15.85 -35.02
C THR A 45 -27.81 -14.75 -35.04
N GLU A 46 -28.77 -14.79 -35.99
CA GLU A 46 -29.86 -13.82 -36.10
C GLU A 46 -30.80 -13.89 -34.89
N ARG A 47 -31.11 -15.11 -34.42
CA ARG A 47 -31.90 -15.34 -33.20
C ARG A 47 -31.20 -14.80 -31.96
N ALA A 48 -29.87 -14.96 -31.88
CA ALA A 48 -29.07 -14.43 -30.79
C ALA A 48 -29.10 -12.89 -30.78
N THR A 49 -28.89 -12.26 -31.91
CA THR A 49 -28.92 -10.79 -32.07
C THR A 49 -30.28 -10.22 -31.68
N LEU A 50 -31.38 -10.80 -32.25
CA LEU A 50 -32.73 -10.38 -31.90
C LEU A 50 -33.09 -10.62 -30.44
N GLY A 51 -32.61 -11.71 -29.85
CA GLY A 51 -32.80 -12.02 -28.45
C GLY A 51 -32.11 -11.02 -27.53
N GLU A 52 -30.89 -10.61 -27.87
CA GLU A 52 -30.10 -9.67 -27.09
C GLU A 52 -30.67 -8.25 -27.11
N ILE A 53 -31.07 -7.77 -28.30
CA ILE A 53 -31.73 -6.48 -28.45
C ILE A 53 -33.11 -6.51 -27.79
N GLY A 54 -33.88 -7.60 -28.02
CA GLY A 54 -35.21 -7.77 -27.47
C GLY A 54 -35.28 -7.76 -25.95
N ARG A 55 -34.25 -8.30 -25.26
CA ARG A 55 -34.13 -8.17 -23.81
C ARG A 55 -34.04 -6.72 -23.33
N ARG A 56 -33.30 -5.89 -24.07
CA ARG A 56 -33.12 -4.46 -23.69
C ARG A 56 -34.44 -3.68 -23.92
N LEU A 57 -35.21 -4.01 -24.94
CA LEU A 57 -36.50 -3.38 -25.21
C LEU A 57 -37.59 -3.81 -24.25
N GLY A 58 -37.57 -5.04 -23.79
CA GLY A 58 -38.58 -5.61 -22.93
C GLY A 58 -39.86 -6.04 -23.66
N ARG A 59 -40.73 -6.81 -22.96
CA ARG A 59 -41.88 -7.48 -23.57
C ARG A 59 -42.89 -6.50 -24.17
N LYS A 60 -43.15 -5.36 -23.54
CA LYS A 60 -44.14 -4.38 -23.97
C LYS A 60 -43.74 -3.77 -25.32
N LEU A 61 -42.54 -3.21 -25.42
CA LEU A 61 -42.05 -2.61 -26.66
C LEU A 61 -41.85 -3.64 -27.75
N LEU A 62 -41.43 -4.86 -27.42
CA LEU A 62 -41.38 -5.94 -28.40
C LEU A 62 -42.76 -6.27 -28.99
N GLY A 63 -43.85 -6.16 -28.21
CA GLY A 63 -45.22 -6.36 -28.67
C GLY A 63 -45.63 -5.35 -29.75
N GLU A 64 -45.08 -4.15 -29.72
CA GLU A 64 -45.35 -3.07 -30.65
C GLU A 64 -44.45 -3.14 -31.91
N LEU A 65 -43.19 -3.54 -31.72
CA LEU A 65 -42.15 -3.44 -32.77
C LEU A 65 -41.82 -4.76 -33.48
N ALA A 66 -42.02 -5.90 -32.82
CA ALA A 66 -41.55 -7.18 -33.32
C ALA A 66 -42.46 -7.75 -34.39
N ASN A 67 -41.96 -7.77 -35.60
CA ASN A 67 -42.70 -8.27 -36.80
C ASN A 67 -42.25 -9.68 -37.23
N VAL A 68 -41.11 -10.19 -36.74
CA VAL A 68 -40.49 -11.44 -37.20
C VAL A 68 -40.89 -12.64 -36.37
N ALA A 69 -41.04 -12.44 -35.08
CA ALA A 69 -41.45 -13.47 -34.11
C ALA A 69 -42.19 -12.85 -32.94
N GLN A 70 -42.97 -13.66 -32.23
CA GLN A 70 -43.67 -13.22 -31.01
C GLN A 70 -42.68 -12.79 -29.94
N PRO A 71 -43.02 -11.78 -29.09
CA PRO A 71 -42.14 -11.27 -28.04
C PRO A 71 -41.60 -12.38 -27.11
N ASP A 72 -42.45 -13.31 -26.73
CA ASP A 72 -42.07 -14.43 -25.85
C ASP A 72 -41.05 -15.36 -26.52
N THR A 73 -41.14 -15.54 -27.82
CA THR A 73 -40.21 -16.33 -28.61
C THR A 73 -38.81 -15.65 -28.66
N ILE A 74 -38.77 -14.33 -28.89
CA ILE A 74 -37.54 -13.56 -28.91
C ILE A 74 -36.85 -13.60 -27.53
N LEU A 75 -37.59 -13.42 -26.47
CA LEU A 75 -37.08 -13.52 -25.09
C LEU A 75 -36.67 -14.95 -24.71
N ALA A 76 -37.31 -15.97 -25.28
CA ALA A 76 -36.87 -17.36 -25.11
C ALA A 76 -35.53 -17.64 -25.81
N TRP A 77 -35.29 -17.03 -26.97
CA TRP A 77 -33.97 -17.12 -27.64
C TRP A 77 -32.87 -16.55 -26.77
N TYR A 78 -33.10 -15.39 -26.12
CA TYR A 78 -32.14 -14.82 -25.21
C TYR A 78 -31.86 -15.75 -24.02
N ARG A 79 -32.93 -16.27 -23.37
CA ARG A 79 -32.77 -17.22 -22.25
C ARG A 79 -31.97 -18.45 -22.64
N LYS A 80 -32.19 -18.98 -23.83
CA LYS A 80 -31.46 -20.13 -24.41
C LYS A 80 -30.01 -19.79 -24.70
N LEU A 81 -29.72 -18.56 -25.16
CA LEU A 81 -28.37 -18.06 -25.38
C LEU A 81 -27.58 -17.97 -24.09
N VAL A 82 -28.17 -17.39 -23.05
CA VAL A 82 -27.57 -17.27 -21.71
C VAL A 82 -27.31 -18.66 -21.09
N ALA A 83 -28.30 -19.56 -21.18
CA ALA A 83 -28.15 -20.93 -20.68
C ALA A 83 -27.00 -21.68 -21.38
N ARG A 84 -26.85 -21.53 -22.69
CA ARG A 84 -25.73 -22.14 -23.44
C ARG A 84 -24.37 -21.51 -23.11
N LYS A 85 -24.31 -20.18 -22.89
CA LYS A 85 -23.07 -19.46 -22.56
C LYS A 85 -22.49 -19.86 -21.21
N PHE A 86 -23.36 -20.19 -20.27
CA PHE A 86 -22.96 -20.57 -18.89
C PHE A 86 -23.12 -22.07 -18.61
N ASP A 87 -23.46 -22.86 -19.63
CA ASP A 87 -23.59 -24.30 -19.51
C ASP A 87 -22.23 -25.00 -19.58
N GLY A 88 -21.58 -25.15 -18.43
CA GLY A 88 -20.37 -25.98 -18.27
C GLY A 88 -20.64 -27.48 -18.15
N SER A 89 -21.89 -27.94 -18.35
CA SER A 89 -22.26 -29.37 -18.18
C SER A 89 -21.57 -30.28 -19.19
N LYS A 90 -21.27 -29.78 -20.40
CA LYS A 90 -20.59 -30.53 -21.44
C LYS A 90 -19.09 -30.75 -21.17
N GLU A 91 -18.45 -29.85 -20.42
CA GLU A 91 -17.04 -29.96 -20.03
C GLU A 91 -16.82 -30.86 -18.82
N ARG A 92 -17.88 -31.16 -18.06
CA ARG A 92 -17.82 -32.01 -16.86
C ARG A 92 -18.03 -33.51 -17.15
N ARG A 93 -17.82 -33.96 -18.38
CA ARG A 93 -18.10 -35.36 -18.78
C ARG A 93 -17.07 -36.39 -18.32
N THR A 94 -15.92 -35.97 -17.80
CA THR A 94 -14.97 -36.90 -17.20
C THR A 94 -14.89 -36.64 -15.70
N PRO A 95 -15.13 -37.64 -14.84
CA PRO A 95 -14.79 -37.50 -13.43
C PRO A 95 -13.29 -37.13 -13.35
N GLY A 96 -12.96 -36.07 -12.60
CA GLY A 96 -11.57 -35.64 -12.41
C GLY A 96 -10.72 -36.82 -11.89
N ARG A 97 -9.40 -36.62 -11.91
CA ARG A 97 -8.45 -37.64 -11.42
C ARG A 97 -8.91 -38.18 -10.07
N PRO A 98 -8.95 -39.52 -9.86
CA PRO A 98 -9.33 -40.10 -8.59
C PRO A 98 -8.54 -39.51 -7.43
N ARG A 99 -9.16 -39.35 -6.28
CA ARG A 99 -8.47 -38.91 -5.07
C ARG A 99 -7.38 -39.90 -4.68
N ILE A 100 -6.31 -39.38 -4.10
CA ILE A 100 -5.25 -40.24 -3.51
C ILE A 100 -5.84 -41.11 -2.41
N ASN A 101 -5.20 -42.28 -2.20
CA ASN A 101 -5.64 -43.19 -1.15
C ASN A 101 -5.65 -42.51 0.22
N ARG A 102 -6.71 -42.73 0.99
CA ARG A 102 -6.94 -42.10 2.30
C ARG A 102 -5.78 -42.33 3.28
N SER A 103 -5.16 -43.50 3.27
CA SER A 103 -3.99 -43.81 4.11
C SER A 103 -2.77 -42.92 3.77
N ILE A 104 -2.55 -42.61 2.48
CA ILE A 104 -1.48 -41.71 2.04
C ILE A 104 -1.84 -40.25 2.40
N GLU A 105 -3.11 -39.85 2.27
CA GLU A 105 -3.58 -38.54 2.68
C GLU A 105 -3.37 -38.30 4.19
N GLU A 106 -3.71 -39.24 5.02
CA GLU A 106 -3.49 -39.19 6.48
C GLU A 106 -1.98 -39.15 6.82
N LEU A 107 -1.15 -39.86 6.08
CA LEU A 107 0.31 -39.84 6.25
C LEU A 107 0.91 -38.46 5.88
N ILE A 108 0.45 -37.84 4.78
CA ILE A 108 0.86 -36.50 4.37
C ILE A 108 0.54 -35.50 5.49
N VAL A 109 -0.69 -35.53 6.03
CA VAL A 109 -1.14 -34.64 7.10
C VAL A 109 -0.30 -34.84 8.36
N ARG A 110 -0.01 -36.10 8.73
CA ARG A 110 0.84 -36.44 9.88
C ARG A 110 2.24 -35.88 9.72
N MET A 111 2.90 -36.16 8.58
CA MET A 111 4.25 -35.68 8.27
C MET A 111 4.32 -34.13 8.37
N ALA A 112 3.30 -33.44 7.83
CA ALA A 112 3.26 -31.98 7.88
C ALA A 112 3.04 -31.42 9.27
N LYS A 113 2.31 -32.11 10.16
CA LYS A 113 2.07 -31.68 11.55
C LYS A 113 3.29 -31.95 12.44
N GLU A 114 3.91 -33.10 12.27
CA GLU A 114 5.10 -33.48 13.04
C GLU A 114 6.36 -32.67 12.64
N ASN A 115 6.41 -32.22 11.36
CA ASN A 115 7.54 -31.48 10.80
C ASN A 115 7.08 -30.17 10.18
N SER A 116 6.90 -29.15 10.98
CA SER A 116 6.36 -27.84 10.57
C SER A 116 7.21 -27.10 9.54
N ASP A 117 8.48 -27.45 9.40
CA ASP A 117 9.45 -26.87 8.46
C ASP A 117 9.58 -27.63 7.14
N TRP A 118 8.86 -28.78 6.97
CA TRP A 118 8.92 -29.54 5.76
C TRP A 118 8.06 -28.94 4.66
N GLY A 119 8.69 -28.56 3.54
CA GLY A 119 8.02 -28.15 2.30
C GLY A 119 7.38 -29.34 1.58
N TYR A 120 6.59 -29.03 0.56
CA TYR A 120 5.91 -30.05 -0.24
C TYR A 120 6.86 -31.06 -0.86
N ASP A 121 7.99 -30.59 -1.41
CA ASP A 121 9.04 -31.43 -2.01
C ASP A 121 9.65 -32.42 -0.99
N LYS A 122 9.87 -31.94 0.24
CA LYS A 122 10.46 -32.77 1.29
C LYS A 122 9.49 -33.84 1.78
N ILE A 123 8.20 -33.52 1.86
CA ILE A 123 7.15 -34.50 2.16
C ILE A 123 6.98 -35.48 1.02
N ALA A 124 6.99 -35.02 -0.25
CA ALA A 124 6.94 -35.89 -1.42
C ALA A 124 8.15 -36.82 -1.48
N GLY A 125 9.37 -36.34 -1.18
CA GLY A 125 10.57 -37.13 -1.09
C GLY A 125 10.51 -38.21 0.03
N ALA A 126 9.97 -37.85 1.20
CA ALA A 126 9.78 -38.80 2.30
C ALA A 126 8.77 -39.90 1.95
N LEU A 127 7.70 -39.54 1.21
CA LEU A 127 6.75 -40.52 0.68
C LEU A 127 7.38 -41.44 -0.37
N ALA A 128 8.24 -40.90 -1.23
CA ALA A 128 8.97 -41.68 -2.23
C ALA A 128 9.89 -42.73 -1.58
N ASN A 129 10.53 -42.40 -0.45
CA ASN A 129 11.32 -43.33 0.35
C ASN A 129 10.48 -44.50 0.94
N LEU A 130 9.17 -44.27 1.12
CA LEU A 130 8.20 -45.27 1.55
C LEU A 130 7.56 -46.03 0.37
N GLY A 131 8.00 -45.77 -0.86
CA GLY A 131 7.47 -46.38 -2.08
C GLY A 131 6.24 -45.70 -2.68
N TYR A 132 5.80 -44.56 -2.14
CA TYR A 132 4.66 -43.83 -2.66
C TYR A 132 5.10 -42.70 -3.57
N GLN A 133 4.80 -42.77 -4.86
CA GLN A 133 5.08 -41.70 -5.82
C GLN A 133 3.93 -40.66 -5.80
N VAL A 134 4.14 -39.56 -5.12
CA VAL A 134 3.19 -38.46 -5.01
C VAL A 134 3.89 -37.17 -5.42
N SER A 135 3.26 -36.37 -6.33
CA SER A 135 3.81 -35.08 -6.69
C SER A 135 3.64 -34.05 -5.56
N ASP A 136 4.55 -33.09 -5.51
CA ASP A 136 4.51 -31.90 -4.64
C ASP A 136 3.16 -31.16 -4.70
N GLN A 137 2.61 -31.00 -5.92
CA GLN A 137 1.29 -30.39 -6.14
C GLN A 137 0.17 -31.19 -5.45
N THR A 138 0.25 -32.53 -5.45
CA THR A 138 -0.74 -33.38 -4.76
C THR A 138 -0.62 -33.23 -3.25
N VAL A 139 0.61 -33.17 -2.73
CA VAL A 139 0.87 -32.89 -1.31
C VAL A 139 0.27 -31.53 -0.92
N GLY A 140 0.52 -30.46 -1.73
CA GLY A 140 -0.04 -29.14 -1.52
C GLY A 140 -1.58 -29.13 -1.48
N ASN A 141 -2.22 -29.81 -2.44
CA ASN A 141 -3.68 -29.91 -2.52
C ASN A 141 -4.30 -30.67 -1.31
N VAL A 142 -3.61 -31.70 -0.81
CA VAL A 142 -4.02 -32.41 0.40
C VAL A 142 -3.94 -31.50 1.62
N LEU A 143 -2.79 -30.83 1.82
CA LEU A 143 -2.59 -29.95 2.97
C LEU A 143 -3.55 -28.79 2.98
N GLN A 144 -3.83 -28.18 1.82
CA GLN A 144 -4.81 -27.11 1.68
C GLN A 144 -6.23 -27.56 2.05
N ARG A 145 -6.66 -28.76 1.65
CA ARG A 145 -7.96 -29.34 2.04
C ARG A 145 -8.10 -29.53 3.54
N HIS A 146 -6.97 -29.84 4.22
CA HIS A 146 -6.93 -30.01 5.67
C HIS A 146 -6.64 -28.70 6.43
N GLY A 147 -6.65 -27.52 5.75
CA GLY A 147 -6.40 -26.23 6.36
C GLY A 147 -4.97 -26.01 6.87
N LEU A 148 -4.00 -26.81 6.37
CA LEU A 148 -2.60 -26.70 6.73
C LEU A 148 -1.88 -25.83 5.69
N PRO A 149 -1.40 -24.61 6.06
CA PRO A 149 -0.68 -23.74 5.16
C PRO A 149 0.68 -24.33 4.74
N PRO A 150 1.31 -23.86 3.65
CA PRO A 150 2.63 -24.29 3.21
C PRO A 150 3.71 -23.98 4.26
N ALA A 151 4.83 -24.74 4.23
CA ALA A 151 5.91 -24.63 5.22
C ALA A 151 6.47 -23.20 5.42
N PRO A 152 6.60 -22.33 4.39
CA PRO A 152 7.01 -20.94 4.58
C PRO A 152 6.03 -20.14 5.44
N GLU A 153 4.74 -20.44 5.38
CA GLU A 153 3.69 -19.79 6.20
C GLU A 153 3.55 -20.46 7.57
N ARG A 154 3.88 -21.74 7.69
CA ARG A 154 3.98 -22.45 8.98
C ARG A 154 5.17 -21.97 9.81
N LYS A 155 6.30 -21.67 9.17
CA LYS A 155 7.36 -20.82 9.70
C LYS A 155 6.93 -19.36 9.48
N ARG A 156 6.07 -18.83 10.31
CA ARG A 156 5.73 -17.42 10.30
C ARG A 156 7.00 -16.59 10.58
N THR A 157 7.79 -16.36 9.56
CA THR A 157 8.68 -15.21 9.54
C THR A 157 7.78 -14.01 9.42
N THR A 158 7.55 -13.34 10.52
CA THR A 158 6.86 -12.06 10.57
C THR A 158 7.51 -11.15 9.53
N THR A 159 6.73 -10.67 8.55
CA THR A 159 7.29 -9.73 7.58
C THR A 159 7.77 -8.48 8.30
N TRP A 160 8.81 -7.82 7.79
CA TRP A 160 9.29 -6.56 8.36
C TRP A 160 8.16 -5.53 8.55
N ALA A 161 7.24 -5.45 7.61
CA ALA A 161 6.09 -4.56 7.73
C ALA A 161 5.18 -4.92 8.92
N THR A 162 4.94 -6.20 9.16
CA THR A 162 4.15 -6.69 10.30
C THR A 162 4.92 -6.48 11.61
N PHE A 163 6.23 -6.74 11.61
CA PHE A 163 7.10 -6.49 12.77
C PHE A 163 7.10 -5.01 13.16
N ILE A 164 7.39 -4.11 12.20
CA ILE A 164 7.37 -2.66 12.45
C ILE A 164 6.02 -2.22 13.00
N ARG A 165 4.93 -2.67 12.38
CA ARG A 165 3.57 -2.30 12.79
C ARG A 165 3.23 -2.76 14.20
N ALA A 166 3.66 -3.96 14.58
CA ALA A 166 3.42 -4.53 15.91
C ALA A 166 4.29 -3.90 17.02
N HIS A 167 5.45 -3.34 16.67
CA HIS A 167 6.43 -2.81 17.63
C HIS A 167 6.64 -1.30 17.50
N LEU A 168 5.76 -0.60 16.78
CA LEU A 168 5.94 0.82 16.44
C LEU A 168 6.22 1.70 17.67
N ALA A 169 5.56 1.40 18.80
CA ALA A 169 5.69 2.14 20.05
C ALA A 169 7.06 1.99 20.74
N VAL A 170 7.81 0.93 20.43
CA VAL A 170 9.11 0.62 21.05
C VAL A 170 10.24 0.59 20.02
N LEU A 171 9.98 1.09 18.80
CA LEU A 171 10.94 1.14 17.71
C LEU A 171 11.50 2.55 17.54
N ALA A 172 12.83 2.63 17.48
CA ALA A 172 13.54 3.79 16.96
C ALA A 172 14.26 3.45 15.66
N GLY A 173 14.40 4.43 14.78
CA GLY A 173 15.29 4.39 13.63
C GLY A 173 16.44 5.36 13.82
N THR A 174 17.58 5.06 13.22
CA THR A 174 18.73 5.97 13.16
C THR A 174 19.30 6.01 11.75
N ASP A 175 19.84 7.16 11.39
CA ASP A 175 20.52 7.33 10.12
C ASP A 175 21.52 8.47 10.19
N PHE A 176 22.42 8.51 9.19
CA PHE A 176 23.37 9.59 8.97
C PHE A 176 22.96 10.40 7.74
N PHE A 177 23.14 11.71 7.83
CA PHE A 177 23.17 12.55 6.64
C PHE A 177 24.31 13.53 6.69
N THR A 178 24.69 14.06 5.54
CA THR A 178 25.78 15.01 5.41
C THR A 178 25.27 16.40 5.07
N VAL A 179 25.99 17.40 5.59
CA VAL A 179 25.76 18.81 5.35
C VAL A 179 27.10 19.49 5.06
N GLU A 180 27.16 20.28 4.01
CA GLU A 180 28.31 21.12 3.70
C GLU A 180 28.18 22.46 4.42
N VAL A 181 29.20 22.83 5.14
CA VAL A 181 29.26 24.05 5.95
C VAL A 181 30.46 24.89 5.52
N MET A 182 30.24 26.16 5.29
CA MET A 182 31.32 27.13 5.01
C MET A 182 32.14 27.36 6.27
N THR A 183 33.46 27.29 6.13
CA THR A 183 34.40 27.64 7.19
C THR A 183 35.42 28.64 6.68
N LEU A 184 36.26 29.17 7.55
CA LEU A 184 37.36 30.05 7.12
C LEU A 184 38.37 29.38 6.16
N TRP A 185 38.36 28.04 6.15
CA TRP A 185 39.26 27.23 5.32
C TRP A 185 38.57 26.60 4.10
N GLY A 186 37.31 26.99 3.82
CA GLY A 186 36.51 26.47 2.74
C GLY A 186 35.30 25.62 3.22
N LEU A 187 34.74 24.85 2.30
CA LEU A 187 33.62 23.96 2.58
C LEU A 187 34.09 22.70 3.30
N VAL A 188 33.43 22.39 4.40
CA VAL A 188 33.69 21.19 5.20
C VAL A 188 32.40 20.37 5.30
N THR A 189 32.50 19.08 5.05
CA THR A 189 31.38 18.14 5.17
C THR A 189 31.23 17.69 6.61
N TYR A 190 30.08 17.96 7.22
CA TYR A 190 29.69 17.48 8.52
C TYR A 190 28.74 16.29 8.40
N TYR A 191 28.95 15.28 9.23
CA TYR A 191 28.04 14.14 9.42
C TYR A 191 27.15 14.42 10.61
N VAL A 192 25.84 14.25 10.40
CA VAL A 192 24.82 14.42 11.42
C VAL A 192 24.20 13.08 11.69
N LEU A 193 24.28 12.61 12.93
CA LEU A 193 23.59 11.40 13.39
C LEU A 193 22.35 11.78 14.19
N PHE A 194 21.23 11.19 13.83
CA PHE A 194 19.95 11.40 14.52
C PHE A 194 19.25 10.09 14.80
N PHE A 195 18.32 10.16 15.74
CA PHE A 195 17.40 9.09 16.07
C PHE A 195 15.98 9.58 15.92
N ILE A 196 15.08 8.70 15.46
CA ILE A 196 13.67 8.98 15.32
C ILE A 196 12.86 7.87 15.97
N HIS A 197 11.98 8.21 16.91
CA HIS A 197 11.01 7.27 17.47
C HIS A 197 9.86 7.09 16.46
N LEU A 198 9.58 5.86 16.08
CA LEU A 198 8.71 5.62 14.90
C LEU A 198 7.24 5.96 15.13
N GLU A 199 6.72 5.74 16.32
CA GLU A 199 5.33 6.05 16.64
C GLU A 199 5.10 7.55 16.84
N SER A 200 5.85 8.16 17.78
CA SER A 200 5.69 9.57 18.14
C SER A 200 6.26 10.52 17.09
N ARG A 201 7.13 10.07 16.21
CA ARG A 201 7.94 10.87 15.28
C ARG A 201 8.90 11.83 15.97
N ARG A 202 9.15 11.65 17.25
CA ARG A 202 10.16 12.42 17.97
C ARG A 202 11.53 12.18 17.37
N VAL A 203 12.23 13.26 17.06
CA VAL A 203 13.57 13.24 16.48
C VAL A 203 14.54 13.90 17.44
N ASP A 204 15.70 13.30 17.61
CA ASP A 204 16.78 13.84 18.41
C ASP A 204 18.10 13.76 17.61
N VAL A 205 18.78 14.89 17.48
CA VAL A 205 20.09 14.98 16.84
C VAL A 205 21.14 14.59 17.88
N ALA A 206 21.64 13.36 17.81
CA ALA A 206 22.55 12.81 18.81
C ALA A 206 23.99 13.33 18.67
N GLY A 207 24.40 13.75 17.48
CA GLY A 207 25.73 14.30 17.32
C GLY A 207 26.02 14.83 15.92
N ILE A 208 27.00 15.72 15.86
CA ILE A 208 27.52 16.35 14.63
C ILE A 208 29.04 16.23 14.68
N THR A 209 29.67 15.76 13.63
CA THR A 209 31.11 15.60 13.54
C THR A 209 31.60 15.69 12.08
N VAL A 210 32.84 16.06 11.89
CA VAL A 210 33.53 15.94 10.59
C VAL A 210 34.17 14.56 10.43
N HIS A 211 34.42 13.85 11.53
CA HIS A 211 35.05 12.53 11.55
C HIS A 211 34.18 11.54 12.35
N PRO A 212 33.26 10.79 11.72
CA PRO A 212 32.43 9.79 12.40
C PRO A 212 33.24 8.50 12.65
N ASP A 213 34.26 8.61 13.52
CA ASP A 213 35.14 7.52 13.89
C ASP A 213 34.55 6.62 15.00
N GLU A 214 35.25 5.52 15.29
CA GLU A 214 34.79 4.56 16.29
C GLU A 214 34.72 5.13 17.72
N PRO A 215 35.69 5.94 18.22
CA PRO A 215 35.57 6.59 19.51
C PRO A 215 34.32 7.47 19.64
N TRP A 216 34.06 8.28 18.61
CA TRP A 216 32.91 9.18 18.57
C TRP A 216 31.58 8.41 18.58
N ILE A 217 31.42 7.40 17.72
CA ILE A 217 30.17 6.64 17.65
C ILE A 217 29.91 5.83 18.95
N LYS A 218 30.97 5.33 19.60
CA LYS A 218 30.86 4.70 20.93
C LYS A 218 30.36 5.67 22.00
N GLN A 219 30.84 6.92 21.97
CA GLN A 219 30.38 7.93 22.92
C GLN A 219 28.91 8.28 22.67
N ILE A 220 28.51 8.43 21.41
CA ILE A 220 27.10 8.62 21.08
C ILE A 220 26.24 7.43 21.58
N ALA A 221 26.69 6.19 21.37
CA ALA A 221 25.98 5.02 21.87
C ALA A 221 25.75 5.06 23.39
N ARG A 222 26.75 5.45 24.19
CA ARG A 222 26.61 5.63 25.63
C ARG A 222 25.60 6.73 25.99
N ASN A 223 25.70 7.88 25.30
CA ASN A 223 24.81 9.02 25.58
C ASN A 223 23.33 8.67 25.29
N VAL A 224 23.05 7.97 24.19
CA VAL A 224 21.67 7.66 23.80
C VAL A 224 21.04 6.53 24.60
N THR A 225 21.86 5.69 25.28
CA THR A 225 21.42 4.61 26.17
C THR A 225 21.58 4.96 27.67
N MET A 226 21.91 6.21 27.99
CA MET A 226 22.09 6.64 29.38
C MET A 226 20.79 6.51 30.18
N ASP A 227 20.86 5.91 31.35
CA ASP A 227 19.71 5.73 32.24
C ASP A 227 19.05 7.07 32.61
N GLY A 228 17.73 7.11 32.55
CA GLY A 228 16.91 8.25 32.96
C GLY A 228 16.84 9.40 31.95
N CYS A 229 17.80 9.58 31.04
CA CYS A 229 17.82 10.69 30.07
C CYS A 229 18.20 10.32 28.64
N GLY A 230 18.58 9.08 28.40
CA GLY A 230 18.92 8.61 27.05
C GLY A 230 17.71 8.64 26.09
N ILE A 231 17.95 8.97 24.83
CA ILE A 231 16.94 9.07 23.77
C ILE A 231 16.22 7.72 23.56
N LEU A 232 16.92 6.61 23.77
CA LEU A 232 16.43 5.24 23.53
C LEU A 232 15.80 4.58 24.76
N ARG A 233 15.61 5.27 25.87
CA ARG A 233 15.12 4.70 27.16
C ARG A 233 13.79 3.94 27.02
N ASP A 234 12.88 4.42 26.15
CA ASP A 234 11.56 3.83 25.94
C ASP A 234 11.52 2.90 24.73
N CYS A 235 12.67 2.62 24.11
CA CYS A 235 12.81 1.81 22.94
C CYS A 235 13.32 0.41 23.28
N ARG A 236 12.82 -0.59 22.58
CA ARG A 236 13.29 -1.98 22.65
C ARG A 236 14.15 -2.36 21.44
N TYR A 237 13.91 -1.74 20.30
CA TYR A 237 14.58 -2.03 19.04
C TYR A 237 15.10 -0.75 18.40
N LEU A 238 16.31 -0.82 17.83
CA LEU A 238 16.91 0.24 17.03
C LEU A 238 17.14 -0.25 15.61
N LEU A 239 16.42 0.32 14.66
CA LEU A 239 16.63 0.07 13.23
C LEU A 239 17.78 0.92 12.72
N HIS A 240 18.74 0.30 12.04
CA HIS A 240 19.84 0.99 11.38
C HIS A 240 20.15 0.32 10.04
N ASP A 241 20.71 1.07 9.11
CA ASP A 241 21.23 0.55 7.86
C ASP A 241 22.51 -0.28 8.07
N ARG A 242 23.11 -0.75 7.00
CA ARG A 242 24.38 -1.51 7.04
C ARG A 242 25.60 -0.62 6.84
N ASP A 243 25.49 0.66 7.15
CA ASP A 243 26.65 1.56 7.09
C ASP A 243 27.76 1.06 8.04
N THR A 244 29.00 1.10 7.57
CA THR A 244 30.19 0.68 8.32
C THR A 244 30.41 1.49 9.58
N LYS A 245 29.84 2.70 9.66
CA LYS A 245 29.88 3.56 10.86
C LYS A 245 29.17 2.91 12.06
N TYR A 246 28.15 2.08 11.84
CA TYR A 246 27.51 1.30 12.92
C TYR A 246 28.35 0.08 13.26
N THR A 247 29.50 0.34 13.91
CA THR A 247 30.50 -0.67 14.26
C THR A 247 29.94 -1.77 15.17
N ARG A 248 30.68 -2.87 15.28
CA ARG A 248 30.35 -3.94 16.23
C ARG A 248 30.29 -3.40 17.67
N SER A 249 31.20 -2.50 18.04
CA SER A 249 31.26 -1.88 19.35
C SER A 249 30.05 -0.98 19.62
N PHE A 250 29.61 -0.20 18.63
CA PHE A 250 28.39 0.58 18.73
C PHE A 250 27.19 -0.32 19.08
N ARG A 251 26.99 -1.37 18.30
CA ARG A 251 25.88 -2.33 18.52
C ARG A 251 25.95 -3.01 19.88
N ALA A 252 27.14 -3.35 20.35
CA ALA A 252 27.31 -3.97 21.66
C ALA A 252 26.92 -3.00 22.80
N ILE A 253 27.28 -1.70 22.70
CA ILE A 253 26.89 -0.68 23.68
C ILE A 253 25.37 -0.46 23.67
N ILE A 254 24.76 -0.35 22.47
CA ILE A 254 23.30 -0.23 22.37
C ILE A 254 22.60 -1.43 23.01
N ALA A 255 23.08 -2.66 22.74
CA ALA A 255 22.52 -3.88 23.30
C ALA A 255 22.68 -3.94 24.84
N SER A 256 23.78 -3.43 25.39
CA SER A 256 23.97 -3.36 26.85
C SER A 256 22.98 -2.40 27.55
N GLY A 257 22.45 -1.42 26.81
CA GLY A 257 21.35 -0.55 27.24
C GLY A 257 19.95 -1.14 27.05
N GLN A 258 19.83 -2.47 26.92
CA GLN A 258 18.56 -3.20 26.71
C GLN A 258 17.81 -2.86 25.42
N VAL A 259 18.47 -2.24 24.46
CA VAL A 259 17.94 -1.94 23.12
C VAL A 259 18.57 -2.87 22.11
N GLU A 260 17.79 -3.65 21.39
CA GLU A 260 18.27 -4.58 20.37
C GLU A 260 18.52 -3.87 19.03
N PRO A 261 19.80 -3.77 18.57
CA PRO A 261 20.10 -3.16 17.29
C PRO A 261 19.78 -4.12 16.14
N LEU A 262 18.87 -3.70 15.25
CA LEU A 262 18.41 -4.48 14.11
C LEU A 262 18.94 -3.88 12.81
N ALA A 263 19.86 -4.59 12.17
CA ALA A 263 20.35 -4.20 10.85
C ALA A 263 19.32 -4.50 9.77
N LEU A 264 18.95 -3.49 8.99
CA LEU A 264 17.99 -3.63 7.90
C LEU A 264 18.51 -4.59 6.81
N PRO A 265 17.63 -5.37 6.15
CA PRO A 265 18.00 -6.18 4.99
C PRO A 265 18.62 -5.32 3.88
N ALA A 266 19.54 -5.91 3.11
CA ALA A 266 20.12 -5.20 1.98
C ALA A 266 19.05 -4.85 0.94
N ARG A 267 19.18 -3.68 0.30
CA ARG A 267 18.27 -3.18 -0.73
C ARG A 267 16.81 -3.04 -0.27
N SER A 268 16.58 -2.66 0.98
CA SER A 268 15.25 -2.47 1.54
C SER A 268 15.06 -1.03 2.06
N PRO A 269 15.13 0.00 1.20
CA PRO A 269 15.06 1.41 1.61
C PRO A 269 13.75 1.73 2.35
N ASN A 270 12.64 1.12 1.94
CA ASN A 270 11.33 1.38 2.54
C ASN A 270 11.24 1.07 4.04
N LEU A 271 12.19 0.34 4.61
CA LEU A 271 12.17 -0.05 6.02
C LEU A 271 12.67 1.06 6.96
N ASN A 272 13.41 2.06 6.45
CA ASN A 272 13.80 3.27 7.18
C ASN A 272 13.11 4.54 6.65
N ALA A 273 11.94 4.38 6.04
CA ALA A 273 11.21 5.46 5.36
C ALA A 273 10.94 6.69 6.24
N TYR A 274 10.84 6.51 7.55
CA TYR A 274 10.65 7.61 8.50
C TYR A 274 11.90 8.47 8.66
N ALA A 275 13.07 7.85 8.78
CA ALA A 275 14.34 8.54 8.85
C ALA A 275 14.65 9.23 7.51
N GLU A 276 14.49 8.53 6.39
CA GLU A 276 14.69 9.10 5.06
C GLU A 276 13.78 10.31 4.79
N ARG A 277 12.50 10.20 5.20
CA ARG A 277 11.54 11.32 5.08
C ARG A 277 11.99 12.51 5.91
N TRP A 278 12.43 12.30 7.15
CA TRP A 278 12.90 13.38 7.99
C TRP A 278 14.14 14.05 7.41
N VAL A 279 15.11 13.29 6.93
CA VAL A 279 16.29 13.83 6.23
C VAL A 279 15.90 14.70 5.03
N ARG A 280 14.93 14.24 4.23
CA ARG A 280 14.42 15.03 3.11
C ARG A 280 13.82 16.34 3.61
N LEU A 281 12.95 16.29 4.61
CA LEU A 281 12.27 17.48 5.15
C LEU A 281 13.26 18.50 5.70
N VAL A 282 14.23 18.09 6.55
CA VAL A 282 15.21 19.03 7.11
C VAL A 282 16.09 19.66 6.02
N LYS A 283 16.41 18.91 4.98
CA LYS A 283 17.14 19.44 3.82
C LYS A 283 16.29 20.45 3.02
N GLU A 284 15.09 20.11 2.65
CA GLU A 284 14.21 20.92 1.81
C GLU A 284 13.65 22.14 2.54
N GLU A 285 13.26 22.00 3.79
CA GLU A 285 12.60 23.07 4.55
C GLU A 285 13.59 24.01 5.26
N CYS A 286 14.79 23.55 5.58
CA CYS A 286 15.78 24.30 6.35
C CYS A 286 17.14 24.40 5.65
N LEU A 287 17.89 23.32 5.56
CA LEU A 287 19.33 23.36 5.24
C LEU A 287 19.65 23.88 3.84
N SER A 288 18.80 23.63 2.85
CA SER A 288 18.95 24.14 1.49
C SER A 288 18.68 25.64 1.35
N LYS A 289 18.13 26.27 2.38
CA LYS A 289 17.68 27.67 2.35
C LYS A 289 18.54 28.60 3.23
N VAL A 290 19.53 28.05 3.92
CA VAL A 290 20.42 28.80 4.80
C VAL A 290 21.87 28.62 4.40
N ILE A 291 22.65 29.67 4.55
CA ILE A 291 24.11 29.60 4.43
C ILE A 291 24.69 29.33 5.82
N LEU A 292 25.34 28.19 5.97
CA LEU A 292 25.89 27.76 7.26
C LEU A 292 27.34 28.14 7.39
N PHE A 293 27.71 28.88 8.46
CA PHE A 293 29.07 29.27 8.80
C PHE A 293 29.51 28.60 10.09
N GLY A 294 30.42 27.62 9.96
CA GLY A 294 30.96 26.85 11.09
C GLY A 294 29.92 25.93 11.76
N GLU A 295 30.38 25.02 12.60
CA GLU A 295 29.56 24.03 13.28
C GLU A 295 28.43 24.63 14.13
N ARG A 296 28.70 25.78 14.80
CA ARG A 296 27.70 26.44 15.64
C ARG A 296 26.46 26.86 14.87
N SER A 297 26.65 27.33 13.63
CA SER A 297 25.55 27.71 12.75
C SER A 297 24.70 26.49 12.34
N LEU A 298 25.36 25.38 11.98
CA LEU A 298 24.70 24.11 11.67
C LEU A 298 23.91 23.59 12.89
N ARG A 299 24.54 23.57 14.05
CA ARG A 299 23.91 23.09 15.31
C ARG A 299 22.68 23.94 15.67
N ARG A 300 22.77 25.26 15.52
CA ARG A 300 21.64 26.17 15.75
C ARG A 300 20.51 25.90 14.74
N ALA A 301 20.83 25.79 13.47
CA ALA A 301 19.84 25.53 12.43
C ALA A 301 19.07 24.22 12.66
N LEU A 302 19.78 23.16 13.04
CA LEU A 302 19.17 21.87 13.35
C LEU A 302 18.31 21.92 14.61
N ASN A 303 18.76 22.56 15.69
CA ASN A 303 17.97 22.67 16.92
C ASN A 303 16.68 23.48 16.70
N GLU A 304 16.77 24.63 16.02
CA GLU A 304 15.60 25.44 15.66
C GLU A 304 14.62 24.67 14.76
N TYR A 305 15.14 23.88 13.81
CA TYR A 305 14.32 23.05 12.97
C TYR A 305 13.65 21.90 13.74
N VAL A 306 14.37 21.23 14.64
CA VAL A 306 13.81 20.15 15.46
C VAL A 306 12.70 20.70 16.38
N ASP A 307 12.92 21.85 16.99
CA ASP A 307 11.89 22.53 17.78
C ASP A 307 10.64 22.85 16.95
N HIS A 308 10.83 23.42 15.74
CA HIS A 308 9.76 23.68 14.80
C HIS A 308 9.05 22.41 14.38
N TYR A 309 9.80 21.39 14.02
CA TYR A 309 9.28 20.08 13.60
C TYR A 309 8.40 19.44 14.68
N HIS A 310 8.79 19.56 15.94
CA HIS A 310 8.05 18.98 17.05
C HIS A 310 6.81 19.76 17.44
N ALA A 311 6.95 21.08 17.63
CA ALA A 311 5.93 21.89 18.30
C ALA A 311 5.12 22.82 17.39
N GLU A 312 5.59 23.05 16.15
CA GLU A 312 5.06 24.13 15.32
C GLU A 312 4.66 23.67 13.91
N ARG A 313 5.13 22.50 13.48
CA ARG A 313 4.88 21.94 12.16
C ARG A 313 3.70 20.97 12.15
N ASN A 314 2.76 21.16 11.25
CA ASN A 314 1.67 20.21 11.03
C ASN A 314 2.14 18.96 10.29
N HIS A 315 1.74 17.80 10.76
CA HIS A 315 2.16 16.51 10.22
C HIS A 315 1.03 15.80 9.47
N GLN A 316 1.04 15.87 8.13
CA GLN A 316 0.01 15.24 7.27
C GLN A 316 -0.20 13.75 7.57
N GLY A 317 0.87 13.00 7.84
CA GLY A 317 0.78 11.58 8.21
C GLY A 317 0.30 11.31 9.63
N LYS A 318 -0.15 12.33 10.35
CA LYS A 318 -0.73 12.32 11.70
C LYS A 318 -1.94 13.27 11.74
N ASP A 319 -2.77 13.27 10.71
CA ASP A 319 -4.00 14.07 10.62
C ASP A 319 -3.79 15.58 10.78
N ASN A 320 -2.63 16.08 10.29
CA ASN A 320 -2.22 17.50 10.37
C ASN A 320 -2.10 18.06 11.80
N VAL A 321 -1.85 17.21 12.79
CA VAL A 321 -1.63 17.69 14.17
C VAL A 321 -0.16 18.05 14.41
N LEU A 322 0.07 18.88 15.44
CA LEU A 322 1.39 19.09 16.03
C LEU A 322 1.80 17.86 16.85
N LEU A 323 3.06 17.46 16.79
CA LEU A 323 3.52 16.26 17.53
C LEU A 323 3.56 16.50 19.03
N PHE A 324 4.11 17.61 19.45
CA PHE A 324 4.30 18.00 20.85
C PHE A 324 3.95 19.49 21.02
N PRO A 325 2.64 19.86 20.96
CA PRO A 325 2.24 21.24 21.15
C PRO A 325 2.65 21.75 22.53
N ARG A 326 3.02 23.03 22.62
CA ARG A 326 3.27 23.67 23.90
C ARG A 326 1.94 24.06 24.53
N ASP A 327 1.81 23.94 25.84
CA ASP A 327 0.57 24.28 26.56
C ASP A 327 0.12 25.72 26.31
N THR A 328 1.06 26.64 26.07
CA THR A 328 0.81 28.03 25.74
C THR A 328 0.19 28.26 24.34
N ASP A 329 0.25 27.26 23.44
CA ASP A 329 -0.18 27.42 22.05
C ASP A 329 -1.62 26.89 21.82
N VAL A 330 -2.33 26.46 22.85
CA VAL A 330 -3.66 25.83 22.77
C VAL A 330 -4.81 26.85 22.92
N HIS A 331 -4.50 28.09 23.19
CA HIS A 331 -5.51 29.14 23.36
C HIS A 331 -6.12 29.57 22.02
N ARG A 332 -7.46 29.65 21.97
CA ARG A 332 -8.24 29.99 20.77
C ARG A 332 -8.82 31.42 20.80
N GLU A 333 -8.51 32.21 21.81
CA GLU A 333 -9.05 33.56 22.02
C GLU A 333 -7.90 34.55 22.18
N GLY A 334 -7.66 35.36 21.19
CA GLY A 334 -6.60 36.37 21.17
C GLY A 334 -6.14 36.73 19.76
N PRO A 335 -5.31 37.77 19.61
CA PRO A 335 -4.77 38.17 18.32
C PRO A 335 -3.84 37.06 17.76
N VAL A 336 -3.90 36.86 16.44
CA VAL A 336 -3.00 35.93 15.77
C VAL A 336 -1.59 36.50 15.76
N GLN A 337 -0.66 35.71 16.28
CA GLN A 337 0.77 36.00 16.30
C GLN A 337 1.54 35.04 15.39
N CYS A 338 2.68 35.51 14.90
CA CYS A 338 3.60 34.67 14.10
C CYS A 338 4.92 34.51 14.85
N ARG A 339 5.24 33.29 15.25
CA ARG A 339 6.57 32.95 15.76
C ARG A 339 7.48 32.61 14.59
N GLU A 340 8.55 33.36 14.47
CA GLU A 340 9.55 33.19 13.42
C GLU A 340 10.83 32.53 13.96
N ARG A 341 11.39 31.59 13.17
CA ARG A 341 12.70 30.97 13.46
C ARG A 341 13.61 31.13 12.25
N LEU A 342 14.91 31.09 12.49
CA LEU A 342 15.95 31.21 11.47
C LEU A 342 15.75 32.44 10.55
N GLY A 343 15.41 33.61 11.19
CA GLY A 343 15.23 34.86 10.44
C GLY A 343 13.98 34.90 9.56
N GLY A 344 12.90 34.22 9.98
CA GLY A 344 11.62 34.16 9.26
C GLY A 344 11.52 33.03 8.23
N LEU A 345 12.52 32.16 8.18
CA LEU A 345 12.49 30.98 7.31
C LEU A 345 11.41 29.98 7.72
N LEU A 346 11.28 29.73 9.03
CA LEU A 346 10.25 28.88 9.60
C LEU A 346 9.25 29.75 10.35
N ARG A 347 7.98 29.55 10.07
CA ARG A 347 6.89 30.36 10.64
C ARG A 347 5.83 29.48 11.26
N TYR A 348 5.35 29.90 12.42
CA TYR A 348 4.26 29.25 13.12
C TYR A 348 3.26 30.31 13.59
N TYR A 349 1.99 30.11 13.25
CA TYR A 349 0.91 31.03 13.61
C TYR A 349 0.13 30.45 14.79
N HIS A 350 -0.04 31.24 15.84
CA HIS A 350 -0.77 30.87 17.07
C HIS A 350 -1.57 32.05 17.58
N GLN A 351 -2.49 31.79 18.46
CA GLN A 351 -3.21 32.85 19.20
C GLN A 351 -2.59 32.97 20.59
N GLU A 352 -2.33 34.19 21.04
CA GLU A 352 -1.83 34.47 22.39
C GLU A 352 -2.99 34.37 23.38
N ALA A 353 -2.73 33.82 24.58
CA ALA A 353 -3.70 33.84 25.67
C ALA A 353 -3.99 35.30 26.04
N ALA A 354 -5.26 35.67 26.17
CA ALA A 354 -5.70 36.99 26.58
C ALA A 354 -5.38 37.28 28.05
#